data_29f1399a61a56f122a3a937aef6d7a49
#
_entry.id   29f1399a61a56f122a3a937aef6d7a49
#
_cell.length_a   1.000
_cell.length_b   1.000
_cell.length_c   1.000
_cell.angle_alpha   90.00
_cell.angle_beta   90.00
_cell.angle_gamma   90.00
#
_symmetry.space_group_name_H-M   'P 1'
#
loop_
_entity.id
_entity.type
_entity.pdbx_description
1 polymer ?
#
loop_
_entity_poly.entity_id
_entity_poly.type
_entity_poly.pdbx_seq_one_letter_code
_entity_poly.pdbx_strand_id
1 'polypeptide(L)'
;MIATQNAADKTQKFLDDFKVSKPVIGLPGLGWDTPEMAAAVSNAGGLGVLHIGFKTEEEIERDVAKVRSLTDKPFAVLMFPQKESILDAEKLRLQDTALSPLREDLGCTAVRPISAPLFDNQFRKIVELKVPAVGLRLGGLREPYMEELEANGTPVFGIASNLRDAKVLVSSGVNAVVAAGWAEEGLLSHEEISKDQAEIDSLVLWSECARALRVPVLGAG
;
A
#
# COMPACT_ATOMS: atom_id res chain seq x y z
N MET A 1 14.69 10.59 28.14
CA MET A 1 14.57 9.15 28.49
C MET A 1 13.22 8.53 28.12
N ILE A 2 12.07 9.09 28.52
CA ILE A 2 10.74 8.50 28.20
C ILE A 2 10.45 8.44 26.69
N ALA A 3 10.83 9.46 25.90
CA ALA A 3 10.61 9.49 24.45
C ALA A 3 11.46 8.45 23.69
N THR A 4 12.68 8.20 24.13
CA THR A 4 13.59 7.21 23.53
C THR A 4 13.15 5.77 23.82
N GLN A 5 12.64 5.52 24.99
CA GLN A 5 12.10 4.20 25.37
C GLN A 5 10.84 3.88 24.56
N ASN A 6 9.95 4.87 24.37
CA ASN A 6 8.74 4.70 23.55
C ASN A 6 9.08 4.41 22.06
N ALA A 7 10.16 4.98 21.52
CA ALA A 7 10.59 4.70 20.13
C ALA A 7 11.15 3.26 20.00
N ALA A 8 11.95 2.79 20.97
CA ALA A 8 12.46 1.43 20.98
C ALA A 8 11.34 0.40 21.07
N ASP A 9 10.35 0.63 21.95
CA ASP A 9 9.20 -0.24 22.12
C ASP A 9 8.35 -0.33 20.84
N LYS A 10 8.12 0.81 20.14
CA LYS A 10 7.43 0.82 18.85
C LYS A 10 8.22 0.08 17.77
N THR A 11 9.53 0.26 17.71
CA THR A 11 10.36 -0.49 16.77
C THR A 11 10.28 -1.99 17.04
N GLN A 12 10.40 -2.42 18.29
CA GLN A 12 10.26 -3.82 18.64
C GLN A 12 8.87 -4.36 18.28
N LYS A 13 7.82 -3.61 18.57
CA LYS A 13 6.45 -3.98 18.17
C LYS A 13 6.32 -4.21 16.66
N PHE A 14 6.92 -3.35 15.82
CA PHE A 14 6.92 -3.56 14.38
C PHE A 14 7.62 -4.86 14.00
N LEU A 15 8.81 -5.13 14.58
CA LEU A 15 9.56 -6.35 14.31
C LEU A 15 8.77 -7.61 14.67
N ASP A 16 8.08 -7.58 15.82
CA ASP A 16 7.29 -8.70 16.33
C ASP A 16 6.02 -8.92 15.50
N ASP A 17 5.26 -7.85 15.21
CA ASP A 17 4.01 -7.93 14.44
C ASP A 17 4.25 -8.47 13.03
N PHE A 18 5.27 -7.96 12.35
CA PHE A 18 5.57 -8.32 10.95
C PHE A 18 6.59 -9.47 10.83
N LYS A 19 7.10 -9.97 11.95
CA LYS A 19 8.09 -11.09 12.03
C LYS A 19 9.33 -10.84 11.18
N VAL A 20 9.83 -9.61 11.19
CA VAL A 20 11.05 -9.18 10.48
C VAL A 20 12.15 -8.85 11.46
N SER A 21 13.42 -8.84 11.02
CA SER A 21 14.59 -8.55 11.87
C SER A 21 15.10 -7.12 11.74
N LYS A 22 14.61 -6.37 10.75
CA LYS A 22 14.98 -4.98 10.50
C LYS A 22 13.73 -4.13 10.29
N PRO A 23 13.66 -2.92 10.87
CA PRO A 23 12.51 -2.03 10.72
C PRO A 23 12.54 -1.30 9.35
N VAL A 24 12.55 -2.07 8.28
CA VAL A 24 12.62 -1.59 6.90
C VAL A 24 11.52 -2.24 6.09
N ILE A 25 10.77 -1.43 5.35
CA ILE A 25 9.79 -1.87 4.36
C ILE A 25 10.32 -1.51 2.97
N GLY A 26 10.40 -2.49 2.07
CA GLY A 26 10.71 -2.23 0.66
C GLY A 26 9.44 -1.88 -0.09
N LEU A 27 9.06 -0.60 -0.12
CA LEU A 27 7.87 -0.17 -0.84
C LEU A 27 8.03 -0.37 -2.35
N PRO A 28 7.02 -0.95 -3.01
CA PRO A 28 7.05 -1.13 -4.45
C PRO A 28 6.70 0.18 -5.18
N GLY A 29 7.37 0.45 -6.29
CA GLY A 29 6.96 1.48 -7.24
C GLY A 29 6.19 0.87 -8.40
N LEU A 30 5.32 1.66 -9.03
CA LEU A 30 4.57 1.22 -10.20
C LEU A 30 5.53 0.91 -11.36
N GLY A 31 5.51 -0.36 -11.81
CA GLY A 31 6.29 -0.82 -12.97
C GLY A 31 7.68 -1.37 -12.66
N TRP A 32 8.16 -1.34 -11.40
CA TRP A 32 9.44 -1.92 -10.98
C TRP A 32 9.35 -2.80 -9.74
N ASP A 33 8.13 -3.17 -9.35
CA ASP A 33 7.85 -4.13 -8.28
C ASP A 33 7.87 -5.56 -8.83
N THR A 34 8.91 -6.30 -8.53
CA THR A 34 9.01 -7.71 -8.94
C THR A 34 8.97 -8.65 -7.73
N PRO A 35 8.51 -9.89 -7.92
CA PRO A 35 8.61 -10.92 -6.88
C PRO A 35 10.04 -11.12 -6.38
N GLU A 36 11.04 -10.97 -7.25
CA GLU A 36 12.46 -11.08 -6.93
C GLU A 36 12.91 -9.96 -5.99
N MET A 37 12.46 -8.73 -6.22
CA MET A 37 12.76 -7.59 -5.36
C MET A 37 12.13 -7.76 -3.97
N ALA A 38 10.85 -8.13 -3.91
CA ALA A 38 10.17 -8.40 -2.64
C ALA A 38 10.89 -9.49 -1.85
N ALA A 39 11.25 -10.60 -2.49
CA ALA A 39 12.00 -11.69 -1.88
C ALA A 39 13.40 -11.26 -1.40
N ALA A 40 14.11 -10.43 -2.17
CA ALA A 40 15.44 -9.95 -1.81
C ALA A 40 15.40 -9.09 -0.53
N VAL A 41 14.42 -8.17 -0.42
CA VAL A 41 14.22 -7.36 0.79
C VAL A 41 13.90 -8.25 2.00
N SER A 42 13.00 -9.23 1.83
CA SER A 42 12.64 -10.19 2.89
C SER A 42 13.85 -11.02 3.33
N ASN A 43 14.65 -11.53 2.40
CA ASN A 43 15.87 -12.27 2.70
C ASN A 43 16.93 -11.43 3.42
N ALA A 44 16.95 -10.11 3.16
CA ALA A 44 17.82 -9.18 3.88
C ALA A 44 17.31 -8.84 5.30
N GLY A 45 16.13 -9.35 5.69
CA GLY A 45 15.55 -9.19 7.03
C GLY A 45 14.56 -8.04 7.18
N GLY A 46 14.24 -7.31 6.11
CA GLY A 46 13.16 -6.33 6.04
C GLY A 46 11.83 -6.97 5.63
N LEU A 47 10.83 -6.15 5.39
CA LEU A 47 9.54 -6.54 4.83
C LEU A 47 9.50 -6.20 3.34
N GLY A 48 9.69 -7.19 2.48
CA GLY A 48 9.50 -7.03 1.04
C GLY A 48 8.02 -6.87 0.71
N VAL A 49 7.69 -6.03 -0.27
CA VAL A 49 6.30 -5.74 -0.62
C VAL A 49 6.06 -5.94 -2.10
N LEU A 50 5.00 -6.67 -2.43
CA LEU A 50 4.54 -6.90 -3.79
C LEU A 50 3.28 -6.08 -4.06
N HIS A 51 3.29 -5.21 -5.06
CA HIS A 51 2.12 -4.43 -5.44
C HIS A 51 1.09 -5.28 -6.19
N ILE A 52 -0.17 -5.25 -5.74
CA ILE A 52 -1.25 -6.03 -6.36
C ILE A 52 -2.46 -5.21 -6.83
N GLY A 53 -2.44 -3.89 -6.62
CA GLY A 53 -3.62 -3.02 -6.81
C GLY A 53 -4.24 -3.05 -8.21
N PHE A 54 -3.47 -3.40 -9.25
CA PHE A 54 -3.96 -3.52 -10.63
C PHE A 54 -3.86 -4.94 -11.20
N LYS A 55 -3.51 -5.93 -10.36
CA LYS A 55 -3.33 -7.34 -10.79
C LYS A 55 -4.62 -8.13 -10.69
N THR A 56 -4.82 -9.03 -11.64
CA THR A 56 -5.89 -10.03 -11.57
C THR A 56 -5.60 -11.07 -10.50
N GLU A 57 -6.59 -11.88 -10.15
CA GLU A 57 -6.45 -12.96 -9.17
C GLU A 57 -5.36 -13.97 -9.58
N GLU A 58 -5.29 -14.31 -10.88
CA GLU A 58 -4.28 -15.21 -11.43
C GLU A 58 -2.87 -14.61 -11.39
N GLU A 59 -2.75 -13.30 -11.65
CA GLU A 59 -1.47 -12.60 -11.54
C GLU A 59 -1.00 -12.53 -10.09
N ILE A 60 -1.91 -12.28 -9.15
CA ILE A 60 -1.60 -12.29 -7.71
C ILE A 60 -1.11 -13.67 -7.28
N GLU A 61 -1.83 -14.73 -7.65
CA GLU A 61 -1.46 -16.11 -7.32
C GLU A 61 -0.09 -16.48 -7.87
N ARG A 62 0.17 -16.18 -9.15
CA ARG A 62 1.45 -16.43 -9.81
C ARG A 62 2.60 -15.69 -9.09
N ASP A 63 2.40 -14.41 -8.79
CA ASP A 63 3.46 -13.58 -8.24
C ASP A 63 3.73 -13.92 -6.77
N VAL A 64 2.70 -14.23 -5.97
CA VAL A 64 2.84 -14.74 -4.60
C VAL A 64 3.56 -16.09 -4.60
N ALA A 65 3.20 -17.01 -5.51
CA ALA A 65 3.89 -18.28 -5.65
C ALA A 65 5.37 -18.09 -6.01
N LYS A 66 5.67 -17.11 -6.87
CA LYS A 66 7.04 -16.76 -7.24
C LYS A 66 7.83 -16.23 -6.04
N VAL A 67 7.27 -15.29 -5.25
CA VAL A 67 7.93 -14.82 -4.01
C VAL A 67 8.26 -15.99 -3.10
N ARG A 68 7.27 -16.88 -2.84
CA ARG A 68 7.45 -18.06 -1.97
C ARG A 68 8.49 -19.06 -2.48
N SER A 69 8.73 -19.10 -3.79
CA SER A 69 9.81 -19.92 -4.36
C SER A 69 11.21 -19.35 -4.11
N LEU A 70 11.31 -18.07 -3.74
CA LEU A 70 12.56 -17.32 -3.58
C LEU A 70 12.91 -17.03 -2.11
N THR A 71 11.91 -17.11 -1.20
CA THR A 71 12.10 -16.82 0.22
C THR A 71 11.09 -17.57 1.09
N ASP A 72 11.54 -17.97 2.28
CA ASP A 72 10.71 -18.47 3.38
C ASP A 72 10.36 -17.37 4.40
N LYS A 73 10.86 -16.15 4.17
CA LYS A 73 10.66 -15.01 5.06
C LYS A 73 9.32 -14.31 4.79
N PRO A 74 8.80 -13.56 5.79
CA PRO A 74 7.58 -12.77 5.60
C PRO A 74 7.75 -11.72 4.50
N PHE A 75 6.67 -11.51 3.76
CA PHE A 75 6.50 -10.43 2.81
C PHE A 75 5.09 -9.87 2.91
N ALA A 76 4.84 -8.71 2.34
CA ALA A 76 3.52 -8.12 2.28
C ALA A 76 3.03 -7.98 0.83
N VAL A 77 1.72 -7.83 0.68
CA VAL A 77 1.11 -7.35 -0.55
C VAL A 77 0.56 -5.95 -0.33
N LEU A 78 0.76 -5.04 -1.27
CA LEU A 78 0.22 -3.69 -1.24
C LEU A 78 -1.02 -3.62 -2.14
N MET A 79 -2.14 -3.24 -1.54
CA MET A 79 -3.41 -3.12 -2.24
C MET A 79 -4.03 -1.72 -2.07
N PHE A 80 -4.96 -1.41 -2.96
CA PHE A 80 -5.72 -0.16 -2.95
C PHE A 80 -7.15 -0.46 -2.54
N PRO A 81 -7.61 -0.01 -1.36
CA PRO A 81 -9.00 -0.07 -0.98
C PRO A 81 -9.83 0.88 -1.86
N GLN A 82 -10.21 0.43 -3.04
CA GLN A 82 -10.98 1.27 -3.97
C GLN A 82 -12.48 1.18 -3.67
N LYS A 83 -13.15 2.32 -3.72
CA LYS A 83 -14.59 2.35 -3.95
C LYS A 83 -14.83 1.94 -5.41
N GLU A 84 -15.84 1.09 -5.65
CA GLU A 84 -16.27 0.81 -7.01
C GLU A 84 -16.53 2.13 -7.74
N SER A 85 -15.71 2.42 -8.72
CA SER A 85 -15.94 3.57 -9.59
C SER A 85 -16.85 3.11 -10.71
N ILE A 86 -18.07 3.60 -10.71
CA ILE A 86 -18.97 3.45 -11.86
C ILE A 86 -18.35 4.25 -12.99
N LEU A 87 -17.79 3.55 -13.98
CA LEU A 87 -17.25 4.17 -15.17
C LEU A 87 -18.41 4.86 -15.93
N ASP A 88 -18.40 6.18 -15.95
CA ASP A 88 -19.33 6.98 -16.73
C ASP A 88 -18.98 6.83 -18.21
N ALA A 89 -19.85 6.15 -18.96
CA ALA A 89 -19.64 5.86 -20.38
C ALA A 89 -19.49 7.14 -21.22
N GLU A 90 -20.15 8.23 -20.83
CA GLU A 90 -20.04 9.51 -21.54
C GLU A 90 -18.68 10.17 -21.28
N LYS A 91 -18.21 10.16 -20.03
CA LYS A 91 -16.86 10.65 -19.68
C LYS A 91 -15.78 9.85 -20.40
N LEU A 92 -15.91 8.54 -20.45
CA LEU A 92 -14.98 7.68 -21.20
C LEU A 92 -14.96 8.04 -22.69
N ARG A 93 -16.13 8.26 -23.30
CA ARG A 93 -16.22 8.67 -24.70
C ARG A 93 -15.59 10.04 -24.95
N LEU A 94 -15.79 11.00 -24.05
CA LEU A 94 -15.16 12.33 -24.13
C LEU A 94 -13.65 12.24 -24.00
N GLN A 95 -13.13 11.46 -23.08
CA GLN A 95 -11.70 11.20 -22.92
C GLN A 95 -11.12 10.53 -24.17
N ASP A 96 -11.81 9.53 -24.71
CA ASP A 96 -11.40 8.83 -25.92
C ASP A 96 -11.30 9.77 -27.12
N THR A 97 -12.31 10.62 -27.29
CA THR A 97 -12.34 11.65 -28.35
C THR A 97 -11.20 12.67 -28.17
N ALA A 98 -10.97 13.13 -26.94
CA ALA A 98 -9.91 14.11 -26.66
C ALA A 98 -8.50 13.55 -26.89
N LEU A 99 -8.29 12.27 -26.66
CA LEU A 99 -7.00 11.60 -26.83
C LEU A 99 -6.78 11.02 -28.26
N SER A 100 -7.81 10.99 -29.09
CA SER A 100 -7.74 10.41 -30.45
C SER A 100 -6.62 11.01 -31.31
N PRO A 101 -6.45 12.36 -31.41
CA PRO A 101 -5.38 12.93 -32.22
C PRO A 101 -3.98 12.49 -31.74
N LEU A 102 -3.76 12.46 -30.44
CA LEU A 102 -2.48 12.04 -29.87
C LEU A 102 -2.20 10.56 -30.14
N ARG A 103 -3.23 9.72 -30.11
CA ARG A 103 -3.10 8.30 -30.43
C ARG A 103 -2.75 8.06 -31.91
N GLU A 104 -3.40 8.82 -32.79
CA GLU A 104 -3.12 8.76 -34.23
C GLU A 104 -1.65 9.15 -34.52
N ASP A 105 -1.16 10.23 -33.91
CA ASP A 105 0.22 10.67 -34.03
C ASP A 105 1.23 9.64 -33.51
N LEU A 106 0.87 8.91 -32.44
CA LEU A 106 1.72 7.89 -31.83
C LEU A 106 1.54 6.48 -32.44
N GLY A 107 0.64 6.32 -33.41
CA GLY A 107 0.31 5.01 -33.99
C GLY A 107 -0.28 4.02 -33.00
N CYS A 108 -0.89 4.50 -31.91
CA CYS A 108 -1.48 3.67 -30.89
C CYS A 108 -2.89 3.23 -31.26
N THR A 109 -3.21 1.95 -31.04
CA THR A 109 -4.58 1.44 -31.14
C THR A 109 -5.46 1.98 -30.00
N ALA A 110 -6.79 1.99 -30.18
CA ALA A 110 -7.72 2.40 -29.13
C ALA A 110 -7.44 1.66 -27.82
N VAL A 111 -7.24 2.43 -26.75
CA VAL A 111 -7.05 1.86 -25.40
C VAL A 111 -8.40 1.32 -24.94
N ARG A 112 -8.48 0.04 -24.68
CA ARG A 112 -9.63 -0.52 -23.97
C ARG A 112 -9.64 0.05 -22.55
N PRO A 113 -10.80 0.48 -22.03
CA PRO A 113 -10.89 0.83 -20.62
C PRO A 113 -10.34 -0.35 -19.78
N ILE A 114 -9.32 -0.10 -18.99
CA ILE A 114 -8.85 -1.08 -18.03
C ILE A 114 -9.92 -1.10 -16.95
N SER A 115 -10.71 -2.16 -16.90
CA SER A 115 -11.53 -2.44 -15.72
C SER A 115 -10.55 -2.77 -14.61
N ALA A 116 -10.50 -1.93 -13.58
CA ALA A 116 -9.73 -2.28 -12.39
C ALA A 116 -10.27 -3.60 -11.82
N PRO A 117 -9.40 -4.53 -11.42
CA PRO A 117 -9.84 -5.74 -10.75
C PRO A 117 -10.70 -5.39 -9.55
N LEU A 118 -11.75 -6.16 -9.30
CA LEU A 118 -12.62 -5.92 -8.15
C LEU A 118 -11.82 -6.11 -6.86
N PHE A 119 -11.86 -5.11 -5.99
CA PHE A 119 -11.17 -5.16 -4.70
C PHE A 119 -11.53 -6.41 -3.89
N ASP A 120 -12.81 -6.77 -3.84
CA ASP A 120 -13.30 -7.94 -3.11
C ASP A 120 -12.67 -9.25 -3.60
N ASN A 121 -12.44 -9.38 -4.90
CA ASN A 121 -11.81 -10.57 -5.48
C ASN A 121 -10.33 -10.62 -5.09
N GLN A 122 -9.62 -9.50 -5.21
CA GLN A 122 -8.23 -9.41 -4.77
C GLN A 122 -8.11 -9.71 -3.27
N PHE A 123 -9.01 -9.17 -2.44
CA PHE A 123 -9.02 -9.41 -1.01
C PHE A 123 -9.24 -10.89 -0.68
N ARG A 124 -10.25 -11.53 -1.27
CA ARG A 124 -10.49 -12.98 -1.10
C ARG A 124 -9.27 -13.80 -1.51
N LYS A 125 -8.63 -13.44 -2.63
CA LYS A 125 -7.44 -14.14 -3.11
C LYS A 125 -6.27 -14.03 -2.13
N ILE A 126 -5.99 -12.88 -1.55
CA ILE A 126 -4.91 -12.75 -0.56
C ILE A 126 -5.20 -13.50 0.74
N VAL A 127 -6.45 -13.56 1.16
CA VAL A 127 -6.88 -14.37 2.31
C VAL A 127 -6.71 -15.87 2.02
N GLU A 128 -7.19 -16.34 0.86
CA GLU A 128 -7.01 -17.72 0.39
C GLU A 128 -5.53 -18.11 0.37
N LEU A 129 -4.70 -17.26 -0.18
CA LEU A 129 -3.25 -17.46 -0.27
C LEU A 129 -2.53 -17.29 1.08
N LYS A 130 -3.22 -16.85 2.15
CA LYS A 130 -2.63 -16.62 3.47
C LYS A 130 -1.35 -15.79 3.38
N VAL A 131 -1.44 -14.61 2.77
CA VAL A 131 -0.28 -13.71 2.66
C VAL A 131 0.17 -13.28 4.06
N PRO A 132 1.48 -13.18 4.32
CA PRO A 132 1.99 -12.92 5.67
C PRO A 132 1.66 -11.55 6.24
N ALA A 133 1.49 -10.52 5.38
CA ALA A 133 1.15 -9.16 5.78
C ALA A 133 0.47 -8.40 4.63
N VAL A 134 -0.26 -7.33 4.96
CA VAL A 134 -0.98 -6.48 3.99
C VAL A 134 -0.58 -5.03 4.18
N GLY A 135 -0.28 -4.35 3.09
CA GLY A 135 -0.12 -2.90 3.00
C GLY A 135 -1.34 -2.25 2.34
N LEU A 136 -1.71 -1.08 2.81
CA LEU A 136 -2.83 -0.29 2.28
C LEU A 136 -2.33 1.06 1.78
N ARG A 137 -2.72 1.44 0.58
CA ARG A 137 -2.50 2.78 0.03
C ARG A 137 -3.83 3.35 -0.47
N LEU A 138 -4.02 4.66 -0.36
CA LEU A 138 -5.26 5.37 -0.72
C LEU A 138 -6.46 5.02 0.18
N GLY A 139 -6.24 4.82 1.46
CA GLY A 139 -7.27 4.65 2.48
C GLY A 139 -7.13 3.42 3.35
N GLY A 140 -8.02 3.30 4.33
CA GLY A 140 -8.16 2.15 5.23
C GLY A 140 -9.18 1.14 4.72
N LEU A 141 -9.13 -0.06 5.26
CA LEU A 141 -10.15 -1.08 5.04
C LEU A 141 -11.41 -0.80 5.86
N ARG A 142 -12.55 -1.22 5.34
CA ARG A 142 -13.80 -1.29 6.11
C ARG A 142 -13.69 -2.40 7.16
N GLU A 143 -14.45 -2.24 8.22
CA GLU A 143 -14.44 -3.12 9.39
C GLU A 143 -14.47 -4.63 9.08
N PRO A 144 -15.35 -5.16 8.21
CA PRO A 144 -15.37 -6.60 7.93
C PRO A 144 -14.06 -7.16 7.39
N TYR A 145 -13.34 -6.40 6.57
CA TYR A 145 -12.05 -6.85 6.01
C TYR A 145 -10.93 -6.80 7.05
N MET A 146 -10.93 -5.75 7.90
CA MET A 146 -9.94 -5.65 8.99
C MET A 146 -10.14 -6.76 10.02
N GLU A 147 -11.38 -7.04 10.42
CA GLU A 147 -11.71 -8.14 11.34
C GLU A 147 -11.25 -9.51 10.79
N GLU A 148 -11.41 -9.75 9.48
CA GLU A 148 -10.97 -10.99 8.86
C GLU A 148 -9.43 -11.12 8.86
N LEU A 149 -8.68 -10.04 8.56
CA LEU A 149 -7.22 -10.05 8.62
C LEU A 149 -6.73 -10.22 10.06
N GLU A 150 -7.36 -9.57 11.04
CA GLU A 150 -7.05 -9.72 12.46
C GLU A 150 -7.30 -11.16 12.95
N ALA A 151 -8.45 -11.73 12.60
CA ALA A 151 -8.79 -13.12 12.92
C ALA A 151 -7.79 -14.13 12.35
N ASN A 152 -7.21 -13.82 11.19
CA ASN A 152 -6.17 -14.62 10.54
C ASN A 152 -4.75 -14.34 11.09
N GLY A 153 -4.58 -13.35 11.98
CA GLY A 153 -3.29 -12.93 12.50
C GLY A 153 -2.41 -12.27 11.43
N THR A 154 -3.01 -11.66 10.41
CA THR A 154 -2.32 -10.98 9.31
C THR A 154 -2.13 -9.51 9.65
N PRO A 155 -0.91 -9.04 9.98
CA PRO A 155 -0.67 -7.64 10.31
C PRO A 155 -0.84 -6.74 9.10
N VAL A 156 -1.32 -5.51 9.36
CA VAL A 156 -1.62 -4.52 8.34
C VAL A 156 -0.81 -3.25 8.59
N PHE A 157 -0.18 -2.69 7.55
CA PHE A 157 0.33 -1.32 7.59
C PHE A 157 -0.42 -0.43 6.59
N GLY A 158 -0.54 0.85 6.91
CA GLY A 158 -1.15 1.83 6.02
C GLY A 158 -0.17 2.92 5.62
N ILE A 159 -0.24 3.41 4.38
CA ILE A 159 0.56 4.53 3.88
C ILE A 159 -0.28 5.80 3.97
N ALA A 160 0.26 6.82 4.64
CA ALA A 160 -0.40 8.10 4.84
C ALA A 160 0.49 9.26 4.40
N SER A 161 -0.07 10.22 3.68
CA SER A 161 0.63 11.43 3.23
C SER A 161 0.37 12.67 4.12
N ASN A 162 -0.45 12.51 5.15
CA ASN A 162 -0.71 13.54 6.15
C ASN A 162 -1.17 12.91 7.48
N LEU A 163 -1.13 13.70 8.55
CA LEU A 163 -1.48 13.22 9.90
C LEU A 163 -2.96 12.83 10.04
N ARG A 164 -3.87 13.45 9.29
CA ARG A 164 -5.30 13.12 9.33
C ARG A 164 -5.53 11.68 8.83
N ASP A 165 -4.97 11.36 7.66
CA ASP A 165 -5.08 10.02 7.08
C ASP A 165 -4.40 8.97 7.96
N ALA A 166 -3.24 9.32 8.52
CA ALA A 166 -2.56 8.45 9.47
C ALA A 166 -3.43 8.11 10.70
N LYS A 167 -4.17 9.08 11.22
CA LYS A 167 -5.12 8.84 12.32
C LYS A 167 -6.30 7.99 11.90
N VAL A 168 -6.82 8.18 10.69
CA VAL A 168 -7.91 7.35 10.14
C VAL A 168 -7.44 5.90 10.00
N LEU A 169 -6.25 5.66 9.45
CA LEU A 169 -5.66 4.33 9.35
C LEU A 169 -5.50 3.67 10.72
N VAL A 170 -4.98 4.39 11.71
CA VAL A 170 -4.87 3.86 13.09
C VAL A 170 -6.23 3.52 13.68
N SER A 171 -7.24 4.34 13.43
CA SER A 171 -8.61 4.08 13.89
C SER A 171 -9.25 2.88 13.20
N SER A 172 -8.83 2.53 11.98
CA SER A 172 -9.27 1.32 11.29
C SER A 172 -8.53 0.05 11.71
N GLY A 173 -7.54 0.14 12.63
CA GLY A 173 -6.91 -1.03 13.22
C GLY A 173 -5.57 -1.43 12.62
N VAL A 174 -4.88 -0.58 11.82
CA VAL A 174 -3.57 -0.93 11.27
C VAL A 174 -2.51 -1.10 12.38
N ASN A 175 -1.58 -2.03 12.19
CA ASN A 175 -0.49 -2.32 13.12
C ASN A 175 0.67 -1.30 13.00
N ALA A 176 0.85 -0.69 11.82
CA ALA A 176 1.89 0.32 11.59
C ALA A 176 1.44 1.35 10.55
N VAL A 177 2.07 2.52 10.55
CA VAL A 177 1.87 3.57 9.54
C VAL A 177 3.20 3.88 8.86
N VAL A 178 3.16 3.92 7.53
CA VAL A 178 4.23 4.51 6.71
C VAL A 178 3.84 5.96 6.43
N ALA A 179 4.59 6.89 6.99
CA ALA A 179 4.41 8.32 6.75
C ALA A 179 5.20 8.72 5.50
N ALA A 180 4.49 8.90 4.40
CA ALA A 180 5.02 9.19 3.08
C ALA A 180 4.69 10.63 2.70
N GLY A 181 5.64 11.56 2.86
CA GLY A 181 5.47 12.96 2.54
C GLY A 181 5.71 13.27 1.06
N TRP A 182 5.84 14.55 0.75
CA TRP A 182 6.01 15.06 -0.61
C TRP A 182 7.20 14.43 -1.38
N ALA A 183 8.28 14.09 -0.69
CA ALA A 183 9.47 13.52 -1.32
C ALA A 183 9.30 12.04 -1.73
N GLU A 184 8.23 11.37 -1.29
CA GLU A 184 7.93 10.02 -1.71
C GLU A 184 7.22 10.05 -3.07
N GLU A 185 7.79 9.36 -4.05
CA GLU A 185 7.18 9.22 -5.36
C GLU A 185 5.96 8.29 -5.29
N GLY A 186 4.79 8.80 -5.66
CA GLY A 186 3.62 7.96 -5.73
C GLY A 186 2.30 8.73 -5.69
N LEU A 187 1.21 7.96 -5.63
CA LEU A 187 -0.13 8.51 -5.52
C LEU A 187 -0.30 9.08 -4.10
N LEU A 188 -0.28 10.40 -3.99
CA LEU A 188 -0.68 11.09 -2.77
C LEU A 188 -2.15 10.79 -2.49
N SER A 189 -2.47 10.51 -1.25
CA SER A 189 -3.78 10.04 -0.86
C SER A 189 -4.84 11.13 -0.98
N HIS A 190 -6.01 10.70 -1.34
CA HIS A 190 -7.34 11.27 -1.18
C HIS A 190 -7.79 12.44 -2.06
N GLU A 191 -8.94 12.18 -2.73
CA GLU A 191 -9.76 13.15 -3.46
C GLU A 191 -10.34 14.29 -2.57
N GLU A 192 -10.27 14.17 -1.24
CA GLU A 192 -10.87 15.11 -0.29
C GLU A 192 -9.88 16.10 0.35
N ILE A 193 -8.59 16.00 0.03
CA ILE A 193 -7.57 16.87 0.62
C ILE A 193 -7.15 17.94 -0.38
N SER A 194 -7.13 19.19 0.06
CA SER A 194 -6.59 20.28 -0.76
C SER A 194 -5.12 20.01 -1.08
N LYS A 195 -4.67 20.47 -2.24
CA LYS A 195 -3.29 20.33 -2.70
C LYS A 195 -2.29 20.77 -1.64
N ASP A 196 -2.57 21.87 -0.94
CA ASP A 196 -1.73 22.43 0.13
C ASP A 196 -1.61 21.50 1.35
N GLN A 197 -2.59 20.63 1.60
CA GLN A 197 -2.56 19.67 2.71
C GLN A 197 -1.88 18.36 2.32
N ALA A 198 -1.70 18.10 1.03
CA ALA A 198 -1.03 16.91 0.51
C ALA A 198 0.49 17.12 0.33
N GLU A 199 0.95 18.38 0.28
CA GLU A 199 2.35 18.74 0.03
C GLU A 199 3.11 18.98 1.35
N ILE A 200 3.10 18.01 2.26
CA ILE A 200 3.82 18.08 3.52
C ILE A 200 5.23 17.50 3.33
N ASP A 201 6.25 18.24 3.76
CA ASP A 201 7.63 17.74 3.79
C ASP A 201 7.73 16.45 4.63
N SER A 202 8.46 15.47 4.11
CA SER A 202 8.57 14.15 4.73
C SER A 202 9.10 14.21 6.16
N LEU A 203 10.10 15.02 6.46
CA LEU A 203 10.67 15.14 7.80
C LEU A 203 9.68 15.75 8.81
N VAL A 204 8.86 16.69 8.35
CA VAL A 204 7.80 17.29 9.17
C VAL A 204 6.73 16.23 9.46
N LEU A 205 6.25 15.53 8.44
CA LEU A 205 5.23 14.51 8.58
C LEU A 205 5.68 13.36 9.50
N TRP A 206 6.94 12.89 9.35
CA TRP A 206 7.47 11.83 10.23
C TRP A 206 7.45 12.27 11.69
N SER A 207 7.89 13.50 11.96
CA SER A 207 7.89 14.07 13.31
C SER A 207 6.48 14.18 13.91
N GLU A 208 5.50 14.62 13.12
CA GLU A 208 4.12 14.75 13.56
C GLU A 208 3.49 13.38 13.84
N CYS A 209 3.63 12.43 12.91
CA CYS A 209 3.10 11.09 13.07
C CYS A 209 3.76 10.35 14.25
N ALA A 210 5.07 10.42 14.39
CA ALA A 210 5.78 9.76 15.48
C ALA A 210 5.32 10.24 16.87
N ARG A 211 4.98 11.52 17.01
CA ARG A 211 4.47 12.13 18.26
C ARG A 211 2.98 11.82 18.50
N ALA A 212 2.17 11.84 17.45
CA ALA A 212 0.72 11.76 17.58
C ALA A 212 0.17 10.33 17.63
N LEU A 213 0.86 9.37 16.99
CA LEU A 213 0.35 8.01 16.84
C LEU A 213 0.91 7.08 17.91
N ARG A 214 0.11 6.09 18.30
CA ARG A 214 0.52 5.04 19.27
C ARG A 214 1.16 3.82 18.61
N VAL A 215 0.91 3.61 17.32
CA VAL A 215 1.49 2.53 16.52
C VAL A 215 2.90 2.88 16.02
N PRO A 216 3.70 1.90 15.58
CA PRO A 216 4.95 2.13 14.87
C PRO A 216 4.75 3.05 13.66
N VAL A 217 5.71 3.96 13.45
CA VAL A 217 5.74 4.87 12.29
C VAL A 217 7.06 4.69 11.57
N LEU A 218 6.98 4.42 10.28
CA LEU A 218 8.12 4.34 9.38
C LEU A 218 8.08 5.54 8.42
N GLY A 219 9.21 6.17 8.18
CA GLY A 219 9.32 7.30 7.25
C GLY A 219 9.60 6.81 5.83
N ALA A 220 8.96 7.43 4.82
CA ALA A 220 9.23 7.25 3.40
C ALA A 220 9.37 8.61 2.69
N GLY A 221 10.33 8.70 1.74
CA GLY A 221 10.62 9.90 0.96
C GLY A 221 12.07 10.29 0.97
#